data_4b99b73b2bf1c69cbbeae689bf30e041
#
_entry.id   4b99b73b2bf1c69cbbeae689bf30e041
#
_cell.length_a   1.000
_cell.length_b   1.000
_cell.length_c   1.000
_cell.angle_alpha   90.00
_cell.angle_beta   90.00
_cell.angle_gamma   90.00
#
_symmetry.space_group_name_H-M   'P 1'
#
loop_
_entity.id
_entity.type
_entity.pdbx_description
1 polymer ?
#
loop_
_entity_poly.entity_id
_entity_poly.type
_entity_poly.pdbx_seq_one_letter_code
_entity_poly.pdbx_strand_id
1 'polypeptide(L)'
;EELFAAHEPDILCLQEAETMSLPARVGDLALAQSTTRNRLGLAVYYRDAMLRPTAVRAVALKKSMHDRVLRPAHERLVGVRFRELTSGRDFIVASFHAAPLTALNSLRRHQIRSALLELQLLGPGLPTLMVGDYNYPIFKDNLSEKVRDHGYELTLSDARTYTRYKFFRGHYDFATSAGFDIQTISTLPQGVSDHLPILIDAQLDSPAEVAQVAEAI
;
A
#
# COMPACT_ATOMS: atom_id res chain seq x y z
N GLU A 1 17.93 4.35 6.53
CA GLU A 1 18.45 5.62 5.96
C GLU A 1 19.19 5.39 4.63
N GLU A 2 20.11 4.38 4.53
CA GLU A 2 20.88 4.10 3.31
C GLU A 2 19.98 3.83 2.07
N LEU A 3 18.88 3.07 2.21
CA LEU A 3 17.95 2.79 1.12
C LEU A 3 17.28 4.07 0.59
N PHE A 4 16.97 5.03 1.47
CA PHE A 4 16.34 6.29 1.07
C PHE A 4 17.32 7.23 0.36
N ALA A 5 18.56 7.28 0.82
CA ALA A 5 19.59 8.08 0.18
C ALA A 5 19.92 7.57 -1.25
N ALA A 6 19.76 6.26 -1.49
CA ALA A 6 20.07 5.67 -2.79
C ALA A 6 18.91 5.80 -3.82
N HIS A 7 17.65 5.92 -3.38
CA HIS A 7 16.48 5.84 -4.27
C HIS A 7 15.58 7.06 -4.24
N GLU A 8 15.76 7.98 -3.29
CA GLU A 8 15.03 9.25 -3.16
C GLU A 8 13.51 9.14 -3.41
N PRO A 9 12.77 8.26 -2.72
CA PRO A 9 11.35 8.03 -3.00
C PRO A 9 10.53 9.30 -2.71
N ASP A 10 9.45 9.50 -3.46
CA ASP A 10 8.50 10.59 -3.21
C ASP A 10 7.52 10.25 -2.09
N ILE A 11 7.20 8.96 -1.94
CA ILE A 11 6.31 8.43 -0.90
C ILE A 11 6.91 7.15 -0.32
N LEU A 12 6.85 7.02 1.01
CA LEU A 12 7.27 5.82 1.74
C LEU A 12 6.10 5.24 2.52
N CYS A 13 5.75 3.99 2.24
CA CYS A 13 4.74 3.22 2.95
C CYS A 13 5.41 2.18 3.85
N LEU A 14 5.17 2.26 5.15
CA LEU A 14 5.71 1.34 6.14
C LEU A 14 4.64 0.39 6.67
N GLN A 15 5.03 -0.87 6.88
CA GLN A 15 4.27 -1.90 7.58
C GLN A 15 5.08 -2.40 8.78
N GLU A 16 4.37 -2.88 9.81
CA GLU A 16 4.95 -3.38 11.06
C GLU A 16 5.91 -2.39 11.75
N ALA A 17 5.66 -1.09 11.58
CA ALA A 17 6.45 -0.04 12.20
C ALA A 17 6.02 0.20 13.66
N GLU A 18 6.99 0.51 14.53
CA GLU A 18 6.71 0.97 15.88
C GLU A 18 6.25 2.43 15.86
N THR A 19 4.94 2.63 15.60
CA THR A 19 4.39 3.94 15.26
C THR A 19 4.49 4.99 16.36
N MET A 20 4.67 4.58 17.62
CA MET A 20 4.87 5.50 18.75
C MET A 20 6.24 6.18 18.76
N SER A 21 7.22 5.60 18.09
CA SER A 21 8.61 6.12 18.01
C SER A 21 8.96 6.67 16.63
N LEU A 22 8.00 6.73 15.70
CA LEU A 22 8.27 7.25 14.35
C LEU A 22 8.59 8.75 14.41
N PRO A 23 9.70 9.20 13.79
CA PRO A 23 10.04 10.61 13.72
C PRO A 23 9.05 11.34 12.80
N ALA A 24 8.86 12.63 13.04
CA ALA A 24 8.05 13.48 12.16
C ALA A 24 8.64 13.60 10.74
N ARG A 25 9.94 13.35 10.58
CA ARG A 25 10.65 13.35 9.29
C ARG A 25 11.67 12.22 9.22
N VAL A 26 11.86 11.68 8.01
CA VAL A 26 12.93 10.74 7.64
C VAL A 26 13.59 11.29 6.37
N GLY A 27 14.79 11.86 6.49
CA GLY A 27 15.39 12.62 5.41
C GLY A 27 14.47 13.77 4.96
N ASP A 28 14.20 13.84 3.66
CA ASP A 28 13.31 14.84 3.05
C ASP A 28 11.83 14.47 3.11
N LEU A 29 11.50 13.33 3.70
CA LEU A 29 10.11 12.86 3.81
C LEU A 29 9.49 13.28 5.14
N ALA A 30 8.32 13.91 5.09
CA ALA A 30 7.50 14.25 6.24
C ALA A 30 6.45 13.14 6.51
N LEU A 31 6.10 12.90 7.77
CA LEU A 31 5.04 11.98 8.14
C LEU A 31 3.66 12.56 7.77
N ALA A 32 2.93 11.90 6.88
CA ALA A 32 1.56 12.27 6.55
C ALA A 32 0.57 11.70 7.58
N GLN A 33 0.70 10.40 7.89
CA GLN A 33 -0.19 9.69 8.81
C GLN A 33 0.44 8.37 9.27
N SER A 34 0.09 7.96 10.48
CA SER A 34 0.36 6.61 11.00
C SER A 34 -0.84 6.07 11.77
N THR A 35 -0.87 4.75 11.97
CA THR A 35 -1.83 4.12 12.88
C THR A 35 -1.46 4.46 14.34
N THR A 36 -2.45 4.61 15.20
CA THR A 36 -2.25 4.98 16.61
C THR A 36 -2.68 3.88 17.60
N ARG A 37 -3.39 2.87 17.09
CA ARG A 37 -4.02 1.82 17.92
C ARG A 37 -3.34 0.46 17.82
N ASN A 38 -2.28 0.37 17.03
CA ASN A 38 -1.50 -0.87 16.83
C ASN A 38 -0.20 -0.80 17.61
N ARG A 39 0.26 -1.94 18.11
CA ARG A 39 1.62 -2.06 18.64
C ARG A 39 2.66 -1.89 17.53
N LEU A 40 2.48 -2.63 16.44
CA LEU A 40 3.19 -2.46 15.18
C LEU A 40 2.16 -2.03 14.14
N GLY A 41 2.37 -0.91 13.53
CA GLY A 41 1.38 -0.29 12.68
C GLY A 41 1.87 0.07 11.29
N LEU A 42 1.13 0.96 10.68
CA LEU A 42 1.34 1.47 9.34
C LEU A 42 1.71 2.94 9.41
N ALA A 43 2.52 3.39 8.45
CA ALA A 43 2.77 4.81 8.26
C ALA A 43 2.96 5.14 6.78
N VAL A 44 2.66 6.38 6.43
CA VAL A 44 2.91 6.97 5.13
C VAL A 44 3.68 8.26 5.32
N TYR A 45 4.87 8.33 4.70
CA TYR A 45 5.68 9.53 4.58
C TYR A 45 5.66 10.02 3.15
N TYR A 46 5.93 11.30 2.94
CA TYR A 46 5.88 11.94 1.63
C TYR A 46 6.89 13.08 1.51
N ARG A 47 7.33 13.38 0.30
CA ARG A 47 8.20 14.52 -0.04
C ARG A 47 7.39 15.81 -0.07
N ASP A 48 7.51 16.63 0.96
CA ASP A 48 6.70 17.84 1.13
C ASP A 48 7.04 18.97 0.15
N ALA A 49 8.19 18.92 -0.50
CA ALA A 49 8.53 19.79 -1.61
C ALA A 49 7.71 19.53 -2.88
N MET A 50 7.15 18.32 -3.06
CA MET A 50 6.42 17.92 -4.26
C MET A 50 4.93 17.66 -4.01
N LEU A 51 4.57 17.26 -2.81
CA LEU A 51 3.25 16.75 -2.47
C LEU A 51 2.66 17.49 -1.25
N ARG A 52 1.34 17.55 -1.19
CA ARG A 52 0.58 18.05 -0.04
C ARG A 52 -0.53 17.07 0.33
N PRO A 53 -0.57 16.54 1.56
CA PRO A 53 -1.71 15.77 2.04
C PRO A 53 -2.96 16.68 2.14
N THR A 54 -4.08 16.22 1.60
CA THR A 54 -5.36 16.96 1.63
C THR A 54 -6.42 16.22 2.45
N ALA A 55 -6.30 14.90 2.58
CA ALA A 55 -7.13 14.08 3.46
C ALA A 55 -6.37 12.82 3.87
N VAL A 56 -6.65 12.31 5.07
CA VAL A 56 -6.02 11.11 5.63
C VAL A 56 -7.06 10.21 6.30
N ARG A 57 -6.86 8.89 6.23
CA ARG A 57 -7.67 7.89 6.96
C ARG A 57 -6.79 6.75 7.47
N ALA A 58 -6.95 6.42 8.76
CA ALA A 58 -6.50 5.16 9.31
C ALA A 58 -7.74 4.29 9.57
N VAL A 59 -7.79 3.08 9.01
CA VAL A 59 -9.01 2.27 8.93
C VAL A 59 -8.82 0.92 9.60
N ALA A 60 -9.75 0.61 10.49
CA ALA A 60 -9.90 -0.71 11.09
C ALA A 60 -10.70 -1.61 10.14
N LEU A 61 -10.07 -2.66 9.66
CA LEU A 61 -10.71 -3.69 8.84
C LEU A 61 -11.14 -4.88 9.71
N LYS A 62 -11.92 -5.80 9.12
CA LYS A 62 -12.37 -7.02 9.81
C LYS A 62 -11.19 -7.79 10.40
N LYS A 63 -11.25 -8.09 11.69
CA LYS A 63 -10.18 -8.74 12.45
C LYS A 63 -10.18 -10.25 12.29
N SER A 64 -8.98 -10.83 12.22
CA SER A 64 -8.79 -12.26 12.39
C SER A 64 -8.89 -12.66 13.88
N MET A 65 -8.97 -13.97 14.17
CA MET A 65 -8.85 -14.47 15.54
C MET A 65 -7.49 -14.15 16.15
N HIS A 66 -6.42 -14.20 15.33
CA HIS A 66 -5.07 -13.83 15.74
C HIS A 66 -5.00 -12.36 16.20
N ASP A 67 -5.62 -11.45 15.46
CA ASP A 67 -5.68 -10.02 15.81
C ASP A 67 -6.46 -9.73 17.08
N ARG A 68 -7.40 -10.62 17.44
CA ARG A 68 -8.22 -10.44 18.64
C ARG A 68 -7.52 -10.92 19.91
N VAL A 69 -6.68 -11.94 19.82
CA VAL A 69 -6.18 -12.70 20.97
C VAL A 69 -4.68 -12.51 21.18
N LEU A 70 -3.86 -12.63 20.13
CA LEU A 70 -2.40 -12.72 20.25
C LEU A 70 -1.65 -11.42 19.97
N ARG A 71 -2.00 -10.71 18.90
CA ARG A 71 -1.37 -9.46 18.49
C ARG A 71 -2.44 -8.53 17.95
N PRO A 72 -3.04 -7.68 18.78
CA PRO A 72 -4.10 -6.79 18.34
C PRO A 72 -3.62 -5.86 17.23
N ALA A 73 -4.07 -6.07 15.99
CA ALA A 73 -3.95 -5.12 14.91
C ALA A 73 -5.33 -4.51 14.67
N HIS A 74 -5.50 -3.27 15.09
CA HIS A 74 -6.78 -2.57 15.00
C HIS A 74 -6.97 -1.94 13.62
N GLU A 75 -5.93 -1.31 13.10
CA GLU A 75 -5.92 -0.56 11.86
C GLU A 75 -5.01 -1.29 10.87
N ARG A 76 -5.53 -1.55 9.66
CA ARG A 76 -4.83 -2.33 8.62
C ARG A 76 -4.67 -1.58 7.31
N LEU A 77 -5.11 -0.32 7.28
CA LEU A 77 -5.01 0.57 6.14
C LEU A 77 -4.73 1.98 6.64
N VAL A 78 -3.75 2.64 6.04
CA VAL A 78 -3.54 4.08 6.13
C VAL A 78 -3.58 4.62 4.72
N GLY A 79 -4.60 5.40 4.39
CA GLY A 79 -4.77 6.07 3.11
C GLY A 79 -4.54 7.57 3.24
N VAL A 80 -3.87 8.15 2.26
CA VAL A 80 -3.59 9.58 2.16
C VAL A 80 -3.96 10.06 0.77
N ARG A 81 -4.81 11.08 0.68
CA ARG A 81 -5.03 11.84 -0.55
C ARG A 81 -3.98 12.93 -0.62
N PHE A 82 -3.22 12.91 -1.68
CA PHE A 82 -2.21 13.91 -1.99
C PHE A 82 -2.67 14.83 -3.11
N ARG A 83 -2.17 16.05 -3.07
CA ARG A 83 -2.12 16.96 -4.22
C ARG A 83 -0.69 17.10 -4.67
N GLU A 84 -0.42 16.81 -5.94
CA GLU A 84 0.85 17.12 -6.56
C GLU A 84 0.96 18.64 -6.79
N LEU A 85 2.02 19.24 -6.28
CA LEU A 85 2.15 20.69 -6.27
C LEU A 85 2.43 21.28 -7.68
N THR A 86 3.06 20.49 -8.53
CA THR A 86 3.43 20.91 -9.90
C THR A 86 2.22 20.93 -10.84
N SER A 87 1.46 19.83 -10.88
CA SER A 87 0.31 19.67 -11.79
C SER A 87 -1.02 20.09 -11.18
N GLY A 88 -1.10 20.15 -9.84
CA GLY A 88 -2.35 20.36 -9.10
C GLY A 88 -3.27 19.13 -9.08
N ARG A 89 -2.83 17.97 -9.59
CA ARG A 89 -3.61 16.72 -9.63
C ARG A 89 -3.70 16.10 -8.24
N ASP A 90 -4.87 15.56 -7.93
CA ASP A 90 -5.09 14.80 -6.71
C ASP A 90 -5.02 13.30 -7.01
N PHE A 91 -4.44 12.54 -6.07
CA PHE A 91 -4.37 11.09 -6.11
C PHE A 91 -4.31 10.51 -4.69
N ILE A 92 -4.47 9.19 -4.56
CA ILE A 92 -4.48 8.49 -3.27
C ILE A 92 -3.36 7.46 -3.24
N VAL A 93 -2.56 7.48 -2.16
CA VAL A 93 -1.63 6.38 -1.86
C VAL A 93 -1.94 5.82 -0.49
N ALA A 94 -1.83 4.49 -0.35
CA ALA A 94 -2.12 3.82 0.89
C ALA A 94 -1.09 2.74 1.26
N SER A 95 -0.77 2.68 2.55
CA SER A 95 -0.08 1.56 3.17
C SER A 95 -1.10 0.55 3.70
N PHE A 96 -0.96 -0.71 3.30
CA PHE A 96 -1.87 -1.80 3.66
C PHE A 96 -1.12 -2.99 4.26
N HIS A 97 -1.73 -3.64 5.27
CA HIS A 97 -1.20 -4.88 5.84
C HIS A 97 -2.35 -5.83 6.17
N ALA A 98 -2.51 -6.88 5.38
CA ALA A 98 -3.56 -7.87 5.54
C ALA A 98 -3.35 -8.76 6.77
N ALA A 99 -4.37 -9.50 7.15
CA ALA A 99 -4.27 -10.50 8.21
C ALA A 99 -3.19 -11.55 7.89
N PRO A 100 -2.45 -12.06 8.90
CA PRO A 100 -1.35 -13.00 8.71
C PRO A 100 -1.80 -14.31 8.06
N LEU A 101 -0.84 -15.13 7.61
CA LEU A 101 -1.10 -16.42 6.95
C LEU A 101 -1.92 -17.40 7.76
N THR A 102 -1.93 -17.29 9.08
CA THR A 102 -2.79 -18.08 9.99
C THR A 102 -4.28 -17.77 9.82
N ALA A 103 -4.63 -16.67 9.18
CA ALA A 103 -6.01 -16.34 8.83
C ALA A 103 -6.44 -16.99 7.50
N LEU A 104 -7.75 -17.11 7.29
CA LEU A 104 -8.31 -17.65 6.05
C LEU A 104 -8.09 -16.67 4.87
N ASN A 105 -7.86 -17.22 3.67
CA ASN A 105 -7.79 -16.42 2.44
C ASN A 105 -9.06 -15.59 2.18
N SER A 106 -10.22 -16.11 2.56
CA SER A 106 -11.49 -15.38 2.45
C SER A 106 -11.50 -14.09 3.27
N LEU A 107 -10.90 -14.10 4.46
CA LEU A 107 -10.78 -12.89 5.28
C LEU A 107 -9.84 -11.87 4.61
N ARG A 108 -8.68 -12.30 4.11
CA ARG A 108 -7.74 -11.40 3.41
C ARG A 108 -8.37 -10.77 2.17
N ARG A 109 -9.08 -11.57 1.35
CA ARG A 109 -9.85 -11.02 0.20
C ARG A 109 -10.89 -9.99 0.64
N HIS A 110 -11.62 -10.27 1.72
CA HIS A 110 -12.56 -9.32 2.28
C HIS A 110 -11.87 -8.03 2.77
N GLN A 111 -10.71 -8.14 3.43
CA GLN A 111 -9.94 -6.98 3.86
C GLN A 111 -9.44 -6.15 2.68
N ILE A 112 -8.89 -6.79 1.64
CA ILE A 112 -8.44 -6.12 0.41
C ILE A 112 -9.62 -5.35 -0.22
N ARG A 113 -10.74 -6.01 -0.46
CA ARG A 113 -11.94 -5.37 -1.01
C ARG A 113 -12.40 -4.19 -0.16
N SER A 114 -12.50 -4.37 1.15
CA SER A 114 -12.92 -3.30 2.06
C SER A 114 -11.93 -2.14 2.06
N ALA A 115 -10.62 -2.41 1.98
CA ALA A 115 -9.60 -1.37 1.87
C ALA A 115 -9.80 -0.52 0.61
N LEU A 116 -9.98 -1.15 -0.56
CA LEU A 116 -10.23 -0.43 -1.81
C LEU A 116 -11.50 0.45 -1.74
N LEU A 117 -12.58 -0.05 -1.15
CA LEU A 117 -13.80 0.73 -0.94
C LEU A 117 -13.59 1.91 0.02
N GLU A 118 -12.81 1.73 1.10
CA GLU A 118 -12.49 2.80 2.03
C GLU A 118 -11.62 3.90 1.39
N LEU A 119 -10.73 3.53 0.46
CA LEU A 119 -9.94 4.52 -0.29
C LEU A 119 -10.79 5.38 -1.21
N GLN A 120 -11.85 4.84 -1.80
CA GLN A 120 -12.78 5.63 -2.60
C GLN A 120 -13.47 6.74 -1.79
N LEU A 121 -13.61 6.57 -0.46
CA LEU A 121 -14.17 7.62 0.42
C LEU A 121 -13.21 8.81 0.63
N LEU A 122 -11.92 8.67 0.30
CA LEU A 122 -10.97 9.79 0.27
C LEU A 122 -11.09 10.65 -1.00
N GLY A 123 -11.66 10.08 -2.07
CA GLY A 123 -11.91 10.77 -3.33
C GLY A 123 -12.39 9.79 -4.40
N PRO A 124 -13.72 9.74 -4.66
CA PRO A 124 -14.26 8.87 -5.69
C PRO A 124 -13.65 9.16 -7.07
N GLY A 125 -13.20 8.11 -7.76
CA GLY A 125 -12.62 8.22 -9.10
C GLY A 125 -11.22 8.80 -9.18
N LEU A 126 -10.58 9.13 -8.05
CA LEU A 126 -9.19 9.55 -8.07
C LEU A 126 -8.24 8.39 -8.36
N PRO A 127 -7.13 8.65 -9.08
CA PRO A 127 -6.05 7.68 -9.17
C PRO A 127 -5.64 7.18 -7.79
N THR A 128 -5.54 5.85 -7.64
CA THR A 128 -5.32 5.21 -6.34
C THR A 128 -4.25 4.13 -6.46
N LEU A 129 -3.26 4.17 -5.56
CA LEU A 129 -2.21 3.18 -5.43
C LEU A 129 -2.19 2.66 -3.98
N MET A 130 -2.50 1.38 -3.77
CA MET A 130 -2.40 0.72 -2.47
C MET A 130 -1.25 -0.28 -2.51
N VAL A 131 -0.30 -0.15 -1.57
CA VAL A 131 0.90 -0.96 -1.50
C VAL A 131 1.06 -1.56 -0.10
N GLY A 132 1.77 -2.68 0.00
CA GLY A 132 2.14 -3.27 1.28
C GLY A 132 2.09 -4.79 1.32
N ASP A 133 2.02 -5.35 2.53
CA ASP A 133 1.95 -6.78 2.76
C ASP A 133 0.50 -7.28 2.69
N TYR A 134 0.17 -7.91 1.58
CA TYR A 134 -1.15 -8.52 1.37
C TYR A 134 -1.30 -9.90 2.00
N ASN A 135 -0.20 -10.49 2.48
CA ASN A 135 -0.19 -11.85 3.05
C ASN A 135 -0.91 -12.89 2.15
N TYR A 136 -0.80 -12.73 0.83
CA TYR A 136 -1.54 -13.52 -0.16
C TYR A 136 -0.59 -14.18 -1.18
N PRO A 137 0.21 -15.19 -0.75
CA PRO A 137 1.28 -15.75 -1.58
C PRO A 137 0.81 -16.66 -2.72
N ILE A 138 -0.42 -17.21 -2.63
CA ILE A 138 -0.96 -18.21 -3.54
C ILE A 138 -2.31 -17.74 -4.12
N PHE A 139 -2.72 -18.30 -5.28
CA PHE A 139 -4.00 -17.99 -5.96
C PHE A 139 -4.14 -16.51 -6.40
N LYS A 140 -3.05 -15.94 -6.90
CA LYS A 140 -3.03 -14.53 -7.30
C LYS A 140 -3.91 -14.23 -8.50
N ASP A 141 -4.08 -15.17 -9.43
CA ASP A 141 -4.97 -15.01 -10.59
C ASP A 141 -6.42 -14.73 -10.11
N ASN A 142 -6.90 -15.52 -9.15
CA ASN A 142 -8.21 -15.32 -8.55
C ASN A 142 -8.31 -13.98 -7.79
N LEU A 143 -7.21 -13.53 -7.16
CA LEU A 143 -7.18 -12.22 -6.51
C LEU A 143 -7.16 -11.10 -7.56
N SER A 144 -6.34 -11.24 -8.61
CA SER A 144 -6.26 -10.27 -9.71
C SER A 144 -7.62 -10.06 -10.39
N GLU A 145 -8.34 -11.14 -10.70
CA GLU A 145 -9.68 -11.07 -11.24
C GLU A 145 -10.63 -10.27 -10.33
N LYS A 146 -10.66 -10.61 -9.02
CA LYS A 146 -11.49 -9.91 -8.04
C LYS A 146 -11.14 -8.44 -7.82
N VAL A 147 -9.88 -8.09 -7.93
CA VAL A 147 -9.41 -6.72 -7.84
C VAL A 147 -9.84 -5.93 -9.09
N ARG A 148 -9.76 -6.58 -10.26
CA ARG A 148 -10.21 -6.02 -11.54
C ARG A 148 -11.71 -5.76 -11.58
N ASP A 149 -12.52 -6.62 -10.97
CA ASP A 149 -13.99 -6.41 -10.82
C ASP A 149 -14.33 -5.10 -10.07
N HIS A 150 -13.36 -4.51 -9.37
CA HIS A 150 -13.49 -3.24 -8.65
C HIS A 150 -12.76 -2.08 -9.34
N GLY A 151 -12.30 -2.28 -10.58
CA GLY A 151 -11.61 -1.25 -11.36
C GLY A 151 -10.14 -1.05 -10.99
N TYR A 152 -9.51 -2.04 -10.33
CA TYR A 152 -8.10 -1.97 -9.97
C TYR A 152 -7.28 -3.05 -10.70
N GLU A 153 -6.03 -2.77 -10.93
CA GLU A 153 -5.05 -3.74 -11.39
C GLU A 153 -4.16 -4.22 -10.24
N LEU A 154 -3.68 -5.46 -10.33
CA LEU A 154 -2.74 -6.04 -9.39
C LEU A 154 -1.39 -6.23 -10.08
N THR A 155 -0.34 -5.61 -9.55
CA THR A 155 1.02 -5.70 -10.08
C THR A 155 1.94 -6.30 -9.03
N LEU A 156 2.64 -7.38 -9.40
CA LEU A 156 3.58 -8.08 -8.53
C LEU A 156 4.99 -7.47 -8.63
N SER A 157 5.77 -7.63 -7.56
CA SER A 157 7.21 -7.37 -7.57
C SER A 157 7.96 -8.31 -8.52
N ASP A 158 9.12 -7.88 -9.02
CA ASP A 158 10.01 -8.65 -9.90
C ASP A 158 10.50 -9.97 -9.25
N ALA A 159 10.70 -9.98 -7.95
CA ALA A 159 11.10 -11.14 -7.18
C ALA A 159 10.20 -11.39 -5.96
N ARG A 160 10.36 -12.55 -5.35
CA ARG A 160 9.63 -12.93 -4.13
C ARG A 160 10.12 -12.09 -2.96
N THR A 161 9.21 -11.46 -2.26
CA THR A 161 9.52 -10.52 -1.17
C THR A 161 9.75 -11.19 0.17
N TYR A 162 9.26 -12.43 0.37
CA TYR A 162 9.49 -13.20 1.60
C TYR A 162 10.23 -14.49 1.30
N THR A 163 11.37 -14.69 1.96
CA THR A 163 12.30 -15.81 1.67
C THR A 163 12.73 -16.61 2.89
N ARG A 164 12.35 -16.19 4.10
CA ARG A 164 12.85 -16.74 5.37
C ARG A 164 12.59 -18.25 5.54
N TYR A 165 11.40 -18.72 5.16
CA TYR A 165 11.03 -20.13 5.25
C TYR A 165 10.82 -20.73 3.87
N LYS A 166 11.50 -21.83 3.56
CA LYS A 166 11.46 -22.49 2.22
C LYS A 166 10.05 -22.77 1.69
N PHE A 167 9.10 -23.09 2.59
CA PHE A 167 7.72 -23.43 2.23
C PHE A 167 6.79 -22.22 2.05
N PHE A 168 7.20 -21.03 2.50
CA PHE A 168 6.36 -19.82 2.47
C PHE A 168 6.94 -18.74 1.55
N ARG A 169 7.82 -19.11 0.63
CA ARG A 169 8.38 -18.16 -0.34
C ARG A 169 7.31 -17.66 -1.30
N GLY A 170 7.16 -16.37 -1.42
CA GLY A 170 6.15 -15.77 -2.29
C GLY A 170 6.27 -14.26 -2.44
N HIS A 171 5.44 -13.72 -3.33
CA HIS A 171 5.21 -12.28 -3.43
C HIS A 171 4.13 -11.92 -2.41
N TYR A 172 4.51 -11.46 -1.26
CA TYR A 172 3.61 -11.00 -0.21
C TYR A 172 3.33 -9.51 -0.35
N ASP A 173 4.36 -8.77 -0.75
CA ASP A 173 4.35 -7.35 -0.94
C ASP A 173 4.17 -7.03 -2.43
N PHE A 174 3.14 -6.29 -2.76
CA PHE A 174 2.79 -5.92 -4.11
C PHE A 174 1.87 -4.69 -4.12
N ALA A 175 1.39 -4.28 -5.29
CA ALA A 175 0.52 -3.15 -5.46
C ALA A 175 -0.83 -3.52 -6.08
N THR A 176 -1.86 -2.73 -5.73
CA THR A 176 -3.10 -2.62 -6.50
C THR A 176 -3.30 -1.16 -6.88
N SER A 177 -3.62 -0.89 -8.14
CA SER A 177 -3.70 0.48 -8.67
C SER A 177 -4.90 0.68 -9.58
N ALA A 178 -5.37 1.91 -9.63
CA ALA A 178 -6.31 2.41 -10.61
C ALA A 178 -5.88 3.84 -11.01
N GLY A 179 -5.82 4.15 -12.31
CA GLY A 179 -5.38 5.46 -12.81
C GLY A 179 -3.89 5.75 -12.60
N PHE A 180 -3.08 4.68 -12.45
CA PHE A 180 -1.63 4.72 -12.42
C PHE A 180 -1.06 3.74 -13.44
N ASP A 181 -0.13 4.18 -14.24
CA ASP A 181 0.74 3.34 -15.06
C ASP A 181 1.95 2.89 -14.22
N ILE A 182 1.98 1.62 -13.81
CA ILE A 182 3.08 1.02 -13.05
C ILE A 182 4.16 0.56 -14.01
N GLN A 183 5.27 1.27 -14.05
CA GLN A 183 6.41 0.96 -14.92
C GLN A 183 7.19 -0.25 -14.38
N THR A 184 7.52 -0.24 -13.10
CA THR A 184 8.24 -1.33 -12.43
C THR A 184 7.85 -1.47 -10.96
N ILE A 185 7.96 -2.72 -10.44
CA ILE A 185 8.00 -3.00 -9.00
C ILE A 185 9.24 -3.87 -8.75
N SER A 186 10.31 -3.26 -8.29
CA SER A 186 11.59 -3.91 -8.04
C SER A 186 11.77 -4.21 -6.56
N THR A 187 12.33 -5.38 -6.25
CA THR A 187 12.76 -5.69 -4.88
C THR A 187 14.11 -5.04 -4.60
N LEU A 188 14.27 -4.49 -3.39
CA LEU A 188 15.51 -3.91 -2.93
C LEU A 188 16.28 -4.88 -2.01
N PRO A 189 17.57 -4.66 -1.77
CA PRO A 189 18.37 -5.48 -0.86
C PRO A 189 17.71 -5.62 0.51
N GLN A 190 17.80 -6.82 1.09
CA GLN A 190 17.21 -7.11 2.40
C GLN A 190 17.91 -6.30 3.49
N GLY A 191 17.11 -5.60 4.31
CA GLY A 191 17.53 -4.96 5.53
C GLY A 191 17.36 -5.89 6.75
N VAL A 192 16.91 -5.32 7.88
CA VAL A 192 16.64 -6.06 9.12
C VAL A 192 15.30 -6.81 9.10
N SER A 193 14.43 -6.49 8.16
CA SER A 193 13.14 -7.17 7.98
C SER A 193 13.33 -8.55 7.35
N ASP A 194 12.40 -9.49 7.59
CA ASP A 194 12.30 -10.76 6.86
C ASP A 194 11.55 -10.62 5.52
N HIS A 195 11.05 -9.42 5.21
CA HIS A 195 10.57 -9.04 3.88
C HIS A 195 11.61 -8.18 3.15
N LEU A 196 11.68 -8.33 1.83
CA LEU A 196 12.41 -7.41 0.96
C LEU A 196 11.57 -6.14 0.77
N PRO A 197 12.17 -4.95 0.87
CA PRO A 197 11.49 -3.73 0.46
C PRO A 197 11.19 -3.77 -1.04
N ILE A 198 10.12 -3.14 -1.46
CA ILE A 198 9.79 -2.93 -2.88
C ILE A 198 9.87 -1.46 -3.23
N LEU A 199 10.42 -1.16 -4.38
CA LEU A 199 10.44 0.15 -5.02
C LEU A 199 9.47 0.12 -6.19
N ILE A 200 8.54 1.05 -6.23
CA ILE A 200 7.53 1.17 -7.28
C ILE A 200 7.82 2.43 -8.07
N ASP A 201 8.04 2.29 -9.37
CA ASP A 201 8.04 3.38 -10.32
C ASP A 201 6.68 3.44 -11.02
N ALA A 202 5.96 4.53 -10.80
CA ALA A 202 4.60 4.68 -11.27
C ALA A 202 4.32 6.13 -11.68
N GLN A 203 3.52 6.29 -12.72
CA GLN A 203 3.08 7.60 -13.22
C GLN A 203 1.55 7.69 -13.17
N LEU A 204 1.03 8.87 -12.94
CA LEU A 204 -0.39 9.14 -13.07
C LEU A 204 -0.81 9.06 -14.53
N ASP A 205 -1.82 8.28 -14.86
CA ASP A 205 -2.37 8.20 -16.21
C ASP A 205 -2.68 9.61 -16.75
N SER A 206 -2.51 9.80 -18.04
CA SER A 206 -2.86 11.06 -18.64
C SER A 206 -4.38 11.31 -18.57
N PRO A 207 -4.84 12.56 -18.46
CA PRO A 207 -6.29 12.85 -18.46
C PRO A 207 -7.03 12.32 -19.69
N ALA A 208 -6.34 12.14 -20.82
CA ALA A 208 -6.89 11.59 -22.05
C ALA A 208 -7.15 10.07 -21.96
N GLU A 209 -6.27 9.33 -21.27
CA GLU A 209 -6.43 7.88 -21.05
C GLU A 209 -7.58 7.58 -20.09
N VAL A 210 -7.71 8.39 -19.04
CA VAL A 210 -8.82 8.27 -18.08
C VAL A 210 -10.19 8.49 -18.76
N ALA A 211 -10.28 9.43 -19.71
CA ALA A 211 -11.51 9.70 -20.45
C ALA A 211 -11.90 8.54 -21.37
N GLN A 212 -10.95 7.88 -22.03
CA GLN A 212 -11.22 6.73 -22.91
C GLN A 212 -11.73 5.50 -22.15
N VAL A 213 -11.25 5.26 -20.95
CA VAL A 213 -11.74 4.15 -20.10
C VAL A 213 -13.16 4.42 -19.60
N ALA A 214 -13.51 5.68 -19.31
CA ALA A 214 -14.85 6.06 -18.86
C ALA A 214 -15.91 5.98 -19.99
N GLU A 215 -15.52 6.14 -21.25
CA GLU A 215 -16.43 5.99 -22.42
C GLU A 215 -16.62 4.53 -22.86
N ALA A 216 -15.78 3.61 -22.38
CA ALA A 216 -15.83 2.18 -22.73
C ALA A 216 -16.63 1.32 -21.74
N ILE A 217 -17.16 1.89 -20.66
CA ILE A 217 -18.01 1.26 -19.64
C ILE A 217 -19.45 1.73 -19.81
#